data_d4701c0436f23201df16d523fafb5e58
#
_entry.id   d4701c0436f23201df16d523fafb5e58
#
_cell.length_a   1.000
_cell.length_b   1.000
_cell.length_c   1.000
_cell.angle_alpha   90.00
_cell.angle_beta   90.00
_cell.angle_gamma   90.00
#
_symmetry.space_group_name_H-M   'P 1'
#
loop_
_entity.id
_entity.type
_entity.pdbx_description
1 polymer ?
#
loop_
_entity_poly.entity_id
_entity_poly.type
_entity_poly.pdbx_seq_one_letter_code
_entity_poly.pdbx_strand_id
1 'polypeptide(L)'
;MSSHSHPEAFAGKPIPPRGMMARLKYYGRRNGYFYALASYVGRRSQRFWDFFAPHFALAKIRSWLAQPGVKVVNLGGGSNVFERWLTADIDPRADVYVDITRPLPFEDATLDVIYLEEVIEHVSRFQGRALMAECMRALKAGGNLRITTPDLDAYVASFDATDARAIVVNDIFYEHGHRHIYSRAGVKDLLLGAGFCDLRESSFRDPESRFGYYDTHPLRFAVSHAELAQYWEARKSDG
;
A
#
# COMPACT_ATOMS: atom_id res chain seq x y z
N MET A 1 6.98 -1.05 -32.18
CA MET A 1 6.81 0.10 -31.26
C MET A 1 5.32 0.19 -30.96
N SER A 2 4.88 -0.51 -29.92
CA SER A 2 3.48 -0.49 -29.47
C SER A 2 3.39 0.58 -28.38
N SER A 3 2.78 1.72 -28.70
CA SER A 3 2.41 2.75 -27.73
C SER A 3 1.41 2.12 -26.76
N HIS A 4 1.88 1.70 -25.59
CA HIS A 4 1.00 1.35 -24.49
C HIS A 4 0.38 2.65 -24.00
N SER A 5 -0.79 2.98 -24.54
CA SER A 5 -1.66 4.02 -23.98
C SER A 5 -1.95 3.63 -22.54
N HIS A 6 -1.39 4.40 -21.59
CA HIS A 6 -1.81 4.31 -20.20
C HIS A 6 -3.33 4.49 -20.16
N PRO A 7 -4.07 3.56 -19.54
CA PRO A 7 -5.52 3.75 -19.44
C PRO A 7 -5.78 5.05 -18.66
N GLU A 8 -6.72 5.85 -19.14
CA GLU A 8 -7.20 7.10 -18.48
C GLU A 8 -7.64 6.91 -17.02
N ALA A 9 -7.66 5.67 -16.54
CA ALA A 9 -7.92 5.30 -15.15
C ALA A 9 -6.95 5.92 -14.13
N PHE A 10 -5.88 6.55 -14.58
CA PHE A 10 -4.73 6.88 -13.77
C PHE A 10 -4.32 8.36 -13.82
N ALA A 11 -5.26 9.26 -14.04
CA ALA A 11 -5.01 10.69 -13.95
C ALA A 11 -4.66 11.13 -12.50
N GLY A 12 -3.68 11.98 -12.40
CA GLY A 12 -2.90 12.36 -11.22
C GLY A 12 -3.67 12.60 -9.92
N LYS A 13 -2.93 12.56 -8.81
CA LYS A 13 -3.44 12.77 -7.45
C LYS A 13 -4.24 14.06 -7.33
N PRO A 14 -5.51 14.01 -6.94
CA PRO A 14 -6.17 15.21 -6.44
C PRO A 14 -5.57 15.54 -5.07
N ILE A 15 -4.86 16.64 -4.98
CA ILE A 15 -4.34 17.16 -3.69
C ILE A 15 -5.55 17.58 -2.85
N PRO A 16 -5.73 17.03 -1.64
CA PRO A 16 -6.84 17.41 -0.80
C PRO A 16 -6.75 18.93 -0.46
N PRO A 17 -7.85 19.65 -0.53
CA PRO A 17 -7.86 21.10 -0.32
C PRO A 17 -7.43 21.46 1.11
N ARG A 18 -6.83 22.66 1.26
CA ARG A 18 -6.47 23.21 2.58
C ARG A 18 -7.72 23.72 3.31
N GLY A 19 -7.77 23.51 4.65
CA GLY A 19 -8.85 23.96 5.51
C GLY A 19 -9.93 22.90 5.80
N MET A 20 -10.51 22.98 6.99
CA MET A 20 -11.45 21.98 7.54
C MET A 20 -12.68 21.76 6.65
N MET A 21 -13.38 22.85 6.31
CA MET A 21 -14.62 22.78 5.52
C MET A 21 -14.39 22.29 4.10
N ALA A 22 -13.28 22.71 3.49
CA ALA A 22 -12.92 22.26 2.14
C ALA A 22 -12.56 20.78 2.12
N ARG A 23 -11.87 20.28 3.15
CA ARG A 23 -11.58 18.84 3.34
C ARG A 23 -12.84 18.03 3.62
N LEU A 24 -13.73 18.49 4.49
CA LEU A 24 -15.03 17.86 4.74
C LEU A 24 -15.85 17.75 3.44
N LYS A 25 -15.87 18.79 2.63
CA LYS A 25 -16.57 18.80 1.34
C LYS A 25 -15.94 17.85 0.33
N TYR A 26 -14.61 17.79 0.27
CA TYR A 26 -13.85 16.88 -0.60
C TYR A 26 -14.07 15.42 -0.22
N TYR A 27 -13.82 15.05 1.04
CA TYR A 27 -14.01 13.70 1.53
C TYR A 27 -15.50 13.31 1.64
N GLY A 28 -16.37 14.27 1.91
CA GLY A 28 -17.83 14.05 1.94
C GLY A 28 -18.39 13.67 0.58
N ARG A 29 -17.91 14.28 -0.50
CA ARG A 29 -18.32 13.91 -1.86
C ARG A 29 -17.76 12.53 -2.28
N ARG A 30 -16.56 12.18 -1.83
CA ARG A 30 -15.89 10.93 -2.16
C ARG A 30 -16.40 9.75 -1.29
N ASN A 31 -16.54 9.98 0.01
CA ASN A 31 -16.70 8.93 1.02
C ASN A 31 -18.03 9.03 1.80
N GLY A 32 -18.85 10.01 1.49
CA GLY A 32 -20.04 10.37 2.27
C GLY A 32 -19.71 11.27 3.46
N TYR A 33 -20.61 12.21 3.75
CA TYR A 33 -20.38 13.23 4.78
C TYR A 33 -20.27 12.68 6.19
N PHE A 34 -20.99 11.61 6.49
CA PHE A 34 -20.89 10.93 7.79
C PHE A 34 -19.50 10.32 7.99
N TYR A 35 -18.99 9.63 6.97
CA TYR A 35 -17.64 9.05 6.99
C TYR A 35 -16.57 10.15 7.11
N ALA A 36 -16.71 11.25 6.36
CA ALA A 36 -15.79 12.39 6.44
C ALA A 36 -15.79 13.05 7.84
N LEU A 37 -16.95 13.15 8.49
CA LEU A 37 -17.04 13.65 9.86
C LEU A 37 -16.42 12.65 10.85
N ALA A 38 -16.75 11.37 10.75
CA ALA A 38 -16.17 10.31 11.59
C ALA A 38 -14.64 10.25 11.46
N SER A 39 -14.10 10.38 10.23
CA SER A 39 -12.66 10.43 10.00
C SER A 39 -12.01 11.69 10.59
N TYR A 40 -12.71 12.83 10.59
CA TYR A 40 -12.25 14.04 11.26
C TYR A 40 -12.12 13.87 12.78
N VAL A 41 -13.09 13.21 13.40
CA VAL A 41 -13.05 12.84 14.83
C VAL A 41 -11.99 11.77 15.08
N GLY A 42 -11.90 10.78 14.22
CA GLY A 42 -10.94 9.68 14.29
C GLY A 42 -9.49 10.14 14.28
N ARG A 43 -9.15 11.18 13.53
CA ARG A 43 -7.82 11.81 13.59
C ARG A 43 -7.44 12.40 14.97
N ARG A 44 -8.43 12.61 15.83
CA ARG A 44 -8.20 13.05 17.22
C ARG A 44 -8.22 11.91 18.22
N SER A 45 -8.79 10.77 17.85
CA SER A 45 -8.86 9.58 18.69
C SER A 45 -8.82 8.32 17.83
N GLN A 46 -7.64 7.70 17.68
CA GLN A 46 -7.48 6.44 16.96
C GLN A 46 -8.38 5.34 17.54
N ARG A 47 -8.52 5.26 18.87
CA ARG A 47 -9.40 4.28 19.53
C ARG A 47 -10.86 4.40 19.12
N PHE A 48 -11.34 5.64 18.95
CA PHE A 48 -12.69 5.89 18.45
C PHE A 48 -12.82 5.39 17.01
N TRP A 49 -11.80 5.70 16.17
CA TRP A 49 -11.79 5.28 14.78
C TRP A 49 -11.76 3.76 14.64
N ASP A 50 -10.88 3.07 15.34
CA ASP A 50 -10.73 1.62 15.32
C ASP A 50 -12.01 0.89 15.74
N PHE A 51 -12.83 1.51 16.58
CA PHE A 51 -14.11 0.95 17.00
C PHE A 51 -15.21 1.11 15.95
N PHE A 52 -15.36 2.28 15.36
CA PHE A 52 -16.48 2.60 14.47
C PHE A 52 -16.21 2.29 12.99
N ALA A 53 -15.00 2.54 12.50
CA ALA A 53 -14.69 2.46 11.08
C ALA A 53 -14.90 1.07 10.45
N PRO A 54 -14.58 -0.05 11.12
CA PRO A 54 -14.81 -1.39 10.56
C PRO A 54 -16.26 -1.67 10.19
N HIS A 55 -17.22 -1.10 10.93
CA HIS A 55 -18.66 -1.30 10.66
C HIS A 55 -19.09 -0.74 9.30
N PHE A 56 -18.40 0.26 8.79
CA PHE A 56 -18.72 0.91 7.52
C PHE A 56 -17.86 0.38 6.36
N ALA A 57 -16.74 -0.27 6.67
CA ALA A 57 -15.77 -0.70 5.66
C ALA A 57 -16.38 -1.71 4.68
N LEU A 58 -17.08 -2.73 5.17
CA LEU A 58 -17.68 -3.78 4.32
C LEU A 58 -18.70 -3.24 3.33
N ALA A 59 -19.59 -2.36 3.77
CA ALA A 59 -20.60 -1.77 2.89
C ALA A 59 -19.95 -0.94 1.79
N LYS A 60 -18.90 -0.19 2.12
CA LYS A 60 -18.16 0.63 1.18
C LYS A 60 -17.33 -0.20 0.20
N ILE A 61 -16.68 -1.26 0.67
CA ILE A 61 -15.94 -2.22 -0.18
C ILE A 61 -16.91 -2.85 -1.19
N ARG A 62 -18.08 -3.35 -0.73
CA ARG A 62 -19.10 -3.95 -1.63
C ARG A 62 -19.60 -2.96 -2.67
N SER A 63 -19.89 -1.72 -2.27
CA SER A 63 -20.31 -0.66 -3.19
C SER A 63 -19.23 -0.35 -4.22
N TRP A 64 -17.96 -0.31 -3.83
CA TRP A 64 -16.84 -0.08 -4.74
C TRP A 64 -16.61 -1.28 -5.67
N LEU A 65 -16.68 -2.51 -5.18
CA LEU A 65 -16.57 -3.72 -5.99
C LEU A 65 -17.66 -3.82 -7.06
N ALA A 66 -18.86 -3.33 -6.77
CA ALA A 66 -19.98 -3.30 -7.72
C ALA A 66 -19.81 -2.30 -8.89
N GLN A 67 -18.89 -1.34 -8.78
CA GLN A 67 -18.59 -0.40 -9.86
C GLN A 67 -17.87 -1.11 -11.01
N PRO A 68 -18.07 -0.72 -12.26
CA PRO A 68 -17.31 -1.28 -13.38
C PRO A 68 -15.83 -0.88 -13.33
N GLY A 69 -14.96 -1.70 -13.94
CA GLY A 69 -13.54 -1.42 -14.12
C GLY A 69 -12.62 -2.29 -13.26
N VAL A 70 -11.32 -2.07 -13.44
CA VAL A 70 -10.23 -2.79 -12.76
C VAL A 70 -10.27 -2.49 -11.26
N LYS A 71 -10.16 -3.51 -10.43
CA LYS A 71 -10.21 -3.42 -8.97
C LYS A 71 -8.79 -3.34 -8.39
N VAL A 72 -8.36 -2.13 -8.13
CA VAL A 72 -7.05 -1.87 -7.53
C VAL A 72 -7.22 -1.41 -6.09
N VAL A 73 -6.57 -2.10 -5.17
CA VAL A 73 -6.51 -1.71 -3.76
C VAL A 73 -5.12 -1.24 -3.40
N ASN A 74 -5.02 -0.05 -2.82
CA ASN A 74 -3.82 0.48 -2.18
C ASN A 74 -3.90 0.16 -0.68
N LEU A 75 -3.27 -0.94 -0.25
CA LEU A 75 -3.22 -1.35 1.16
C LEU A 75 -2.14 -0.58 1.92
N GLY A 76 -2.48 -0.06 3.10
CA GLY A 76 -1.57 0.77 3.89
C GLY A 76 -1.29 2.13 3.25
N GLY A 77 -2.16 2.58 2.34
CA GLY A 77 -1.94 3.80 1.57
C GLY A 77 -2.08 5.10 2.35
N GLY A 78 -2.57 5.07 3.57
CA GLY A 78 -2.77 6.24 4.41
C GLY A 78 -3.58 7.34 3.71
N SER A 79 -2.96 8.49 3.50
CA SER A 79 -3.55 9.60 2.76
C SER A 79 -3.24 9.60 1.24
N ASN A 80 -2.54 8.56 0.75
CA ASN A 80 -2.24 8.39 -0.67
C ASN A 80 -3.46 7.85 -1.40
N VAL A 81 -4.30 8.73 -1.88
CA VAL A 81 -5.55 8.39 -2.55
C VAL A 81 -5.36 8.54 -4.05
N PHE A 82 -5.62 7.46 -4.79
CA PHE A 82 -5.61 7.46 -6.25
C PHE A 82 -7.06 7.43 -6.78
N GLU A 83 -7.28 8.08 -7.91
CA GLU A 83 -8.59 8.03 -8.55
C GLU A 83 -8.94 6.58 -8.95
N ARG A 84 -10.18 6.16 -8.72
CA ARG A 84 -10.72 4.82 -8.99
C ARG A 84 -10.09 3.66 -8.20
N TRP A 85 -9.00 3.88 -7.45
CA TRP A 85 -8.48 2.89 -6.53
C TRP A 85 -9.20 2.98 -5.19
N LEU A 86 -9.21 1.89 -4.45
CA LEU A 86 -9.64 1.88 -3.06
C LEU A 86 -8.41 1.96 -2.16
N THR A 87 -8.23 3.07 -1.47
CA THR A 87 -7.19 3.19 -0.44
C THR A 87 -7.72 2.63 0.86
N ALA A 88 -7.03 1.61 1.37
CA ALA A 88 -7.41 0.88 2.58
C ALA A 88 -6.30 0.99 3.64
N ASP A 89 -6.63 1.48 4.81
CA ASP A 89 -5.68 1.72 5.91
C ASP A 89 -6.41 1.85 7.24
N ILE A 90 -5.69 1.71 8.35
CA ILE A 90 -6.18 2.11 9.68
C ILE A 90 -6.25 3.63 9.84
N ASP A 91 -5.58 4.39 8.97
CA ASP A 91 -5.59 5.86 8.98
C ASP A 91 -6.98 6.38 8.57
N PRO A 92 -7.56 7.30 9.36
CA PRO A 92 -8.86 7.90 9.03
C PRO A 92 -8.92 8.69 7.72
N ARG A 93 -7.79 8.91 7.05
CA ARG A 93 -7.70 9.61 5.76
C ARG A 93 -7.87 8.66 4.56
N ALA A 94 -7.77 7.35 4.79
CA ALA A 94 -8.03 6.33 3.77
C ALA A 94 -9.50 6.30 3.36
N ASP A 95 -9.80 5.62 2.26
CA ASP A 95 -11.18 5.44 1.81
C ASP A 95 -11.95 4.49 2.70
N VAL A 96 -11.30 3.42 3.16
CA VAL A 96 -11.87 2.42 4.05
C VAL A 96 -10.89 2.02 5.14
N TYR A 97 -11.44 1.65 6.29
CA TYR A 97 -10.65 1.09 7.38
C TYR A 97 -10.30 -0.37 7.07
N VAL A 98 -9.01 -0.68 7.08
CA VAL A 98 -8.50 -2.05 6.99
C VAL A 98 -7.28 -2.18 7.89
N ASP A 99 -7.33 -3.14 8.81
CA ASP A 99 -6.19 -3.56 9.63
C ASP A 99 -5.53 -4.76 8.93
N ILE A 100 -4.37 -4.55 8.36
CA ILE A 100 -3.61 -5.57 7.61
C ILE A 100 -3.04 -6.70 8.48
N THR A 101 -3.13 -6.58 9.81
CA THR A 101 -2.75 -7.64 10.75
C THR A 101 -3.85 -8.67 10.96
N ARG A 102 -5.02 -8.47 10.34
CA ARG A 102 -6.22 -9.32 10.38
C ARG A 102 -6.56 -9.83 8.98
N PRO A 103 -7.46 -10.82 8.84
CA PRO A 103 -7.97 -11.21 7.54
C PRO A 103 -8.52 -10.02 6.76
N LEU A 104 -8.15 -9.90 5.49
CA LEU A 104 -8.59 -8.78 4.65
C LEU A 104 -10.09 -8.88 4.35
N PRO A 105 -10.85 -7.78 4.42
CA PRO A 105 -12.30 -7.77 4.22
C PRO A 105 -12.71 -7.82 2.75
N PHE A 106 -11.94 -8.54 1.93
CA PHE A 106 -12.23 -8.81 0.53
C PHE A 106 -12.56 -10.29 0.34
N GLU A 107 -13.54 -10.57 -0.50
CA GLU A 107 -13.88 -11.95 -0.88
C GLU A 107 -12.78 -12.54 -1.79
N ASP A 108 -12.74 -13.87 -1.92
CA ASP A 108 -11.78 -14.57 -2.76
C ASP A 108 -11.89 -14.12 -4.21
N ALA A 109 -10.76 -13.95 -4.87
CA ALA A 109 -10.68 -13.64 -6.30
C ALA A 109 -11.50 -12.42 -6.74
N THR A 110 -11.51 -11.35 -5.95
CA THR A 110 -12.26 -10.12 -6.27
C THR A 110 -11.39 -8.98 -6.78
N LEU A 111 -10.08 -9.01 -6.52
CA LEU A 111 -9.17 -7.91 -6.83
C LEU A 111 -8.32 -8.24 -8.07
N ASP A 112 -8.12 -7.25 -8.93
CA ASP A 112 -7.23 -7.36 -10.07
C ASP A 112 -5.79 -7.00 -9.68
N VAL A 113 -5.62 -6.03 -8.77
CA VAL A 113 -4.31 -5.56 -8.32
C VAL A 113 -4.35 -5.21 -6.84
N ILE A 114 -3.29 -5.60 -6.14
CA ILE A 114 -2.98 -5.11 -4.79
C ILE A 114 -1.65 -4.36 -4.86
N TYR A 115 -1.64 -3.14 -4.32
CA TYR A 115 -0.49 -2.26 -4.24
C TYR A 115 -0.16 -1.99 -2.77
N LEU A 116 1.10 -2.22 -2.38
CA LEU A 116 1.63 -1.92 -1.05
C LEU A 116 2.91 -1.09 -1.21
N GLU A 117 2.93 0.11 -0.65
CA GLU A 117 4.09 0.98 -0.67
C GLU A 117 4.47 1.36 0.75
N GLU A 118 5.60 0.84 1.25
CA GLU A 118 6.10 1.06 2.61
C GLU A 118 5.08 0.65 3.68
N VAL A 119 4.78 -0.64 3.72
CA VAL A 119 3.71 -1.19 4.56
C VAL A 119 4.15 -2.45 5.31
N ILE A 120 4.77 -3.40 4.61
CA ILE A 120 5.01 -4.73 5.18
C ILE A 120 6.08 -4.73 6.27
N GLU A 121 6.96 -3.75 6.29
CA GLU A 121 7.97 -3.52 7.33
C GLU A 121 7.36 -3.09 8.67
N HIS A 122 6.15 -2.55 8.68
CA HIS A 122 5.46 -2.13 9.90
C HIS A 122 4.78 -3.27 10.66
N VAL A 123 4.78 -4.48 10.11
CA VAL A 123 4.24 -5.68 10.75
C VAL A 123 5.35 -6.70 11.04
N SER A 124 5.08 -7.62 11.96
CA SER A 124 6.05 -8.70 12.23
C SER A 124 6.17 -9.63 11.01
N ARG A 125 7.28 -10.38 10.92
CA ARG A 125 7.49 -11.37 9.86
C ARG A 125 6.33 -12.37 9.74
N PHE A 126 5.76 -12.78 10.87
CA PHE A 126 4.61 -13.69 10.90
C PHE A 126 3.36 -13.04 10.29
N GLN A 127 3.07 -11.79 10.66
CA GLN A 127 1.95 -11.03 10.12
C GLN A 127 2.14 -10.72 8.63
N GLY A 128 3.38 -10.44 8.19
CA GLY A 128 3.70 -10.24 6.77
C GLY A 128 3.41 -11.49 5.93
N ARG A 129 3.70 -12.70 6.45
CA ARG A 129 3.32 -13.96 5.79
C ARG A 129 1.81 -14.14 5.70
N ALA A 130 1.10 -13.86 6.78
CA ALA A 130 -0.36 -13.93 6.80
C ALA A 130 -0.98 -12.92 5.80
N LEU A 131 -0.44 -11.69 5.75
CA LEU A 131 -0.88 -10.68 4.80
C LEU A 131 -0.67 -11.12 3.34
N MET A 132 0.47 -11.72 3.00
CA MET A 132 0.71 -12.21 1.64
C MET A 132 -0.23 -13.36 1.26
N ALA A 133 -0.56 -14.25 2.19
CA ALA A 133 -1.58 -15.28 1.96
C ALA A 133 -2.97 -14.67 1.71
N GLU A 134 -3.35 -13.64 2.44
CA GLU A 134 -4.59 -12.89 2.23
C GLU A 134 -4.61 -12.13 0.90
N CYS A 135 -3.48 -11.53 0.50
CA CYS A 135 -3.33 -10.91 -0.82
C CYS A 135 -3.51 -11.97 -1.93
N MET A 136 -2.87 -13.13 -1.79
CA MET A 136 -3.02 -14.24 -2.73
C MET A 136 -4.47 -14.72 -2.82
N ARG A 137 -5.19 -14.84 -1.69
CA ARG A 137 -6.60 -15.23 -1.65
C ARG A 137 -7.48 -14.22 -2.38
N ALA A 138 -7.31 -12.93 -2.07
CA ALA A 138 -8.17 -11.86 -2.59
C ALA A 138 -7.93 -11.54 -4.07
N LEU A 139 -6.74 -11.81 -4.61
CA LEU A 139 -6.44 -11.61 -6.02
C LEU A 139 -7.18 -12.63 -6.89
N LYS A 140 -7.68 -12.17 -8.03
CA LYS A 140 -8.17 -13.02 -9.14
C LYS A 140 -7.02 -13.84 -9.72
N ALA A 141 -7.33 -14.92 -10.42
CA ALA A 141 -6.39 -15.59 -11.31
C ALA A 141 -5.78 -14.55 -12.27
N GLY A 142 -4.47 -14.58 -12.47
CA GLY A 142 -3.74 -13.58 -13.25
C GLY A 142 -3.61 -12.20 -12.60
N GLY A 143 -4.13 -12.01 -11.39
CA GLY A 143 -4.03 -10.76 -10.64
C GLY A 143 -2.61 -10.43 -10.19
N ASN A 144 -2.31 -9.17 -9.98
CA ASN A 144 -0.96 -8.67 -9.74
C ASN A 144 -0.80 -8.07 -8.34
N LEU A 145 0.37 -8.27 -7.77
CA LEU A 145 0.84 -7.60 -6.57
C LEU A 145 2.01 -6.68 -6.93
N ARG A 146 1.97 -5.43 -6.48
CA ARG A 146 3.14 -4.54 -6.41
C ARG A 146 3.45 -4.27 -4.96
N ILE A 147 4.72 -4.45 -4.57
CA ILE A 147 5.20 -4.19 -3.22
C ILE A 147 6.49 -3.38 -3.25
N THR A 148 6.53 -2.35 -2.42
CA THR A 148 7.73 -1.55 -2.14
C THR A 148 7.99 -1.59 -0.64
N THR A 149 9.23 -1.79 -0.24
CA THR A 149 9.64 -1.85 1.18
C THR A 149 11.12 -1.49 1.28
N PRO A 150 11.63 -1.04 2.44
CA PRO A 150 13.05 -0.81 2.63
C PRO A 150 13.89 -2.05 2.28
N ASP A 151 15.05 -1.83 1.66
CA ASP A 151 15.97 -2.88 1.24
C ASP A 151 17.10 -3.02 2.26
N LEU A 152 17.07 -4.08 3.08
CA LEU A 152 18.12 -4.35 4.05
C LEU A 152 19.51 -4.46 3.39
N ASP A 153 19.57 -5.06 2.20
CA ASP A 153 20.87 -5.27 1.50
C ASP A 153 21.46 -3.92 1.08
N ALA A 154 20.64 -3.00 0.57
CA ALA A 154 21.05 -1.65 0.21
C ALA A 154 21.49 -0.83 1.45
N TYR A 155 20.73 -0.91 2.55
CA TYR A 155 21.10 -0.26 3.80
C TYR A 155 22.43 -0.78 4.35
N VAL A 156 22.65 -2.09 4.35
CA VAL A 156 23.91 -2.69 4.79
C VAL A 156 25.06 -2.27 3.88
N ALA A 157 24.87 -2.22 2.58
CA ALA A 157 25.86 -1.77 1.62
C ALA A 157 26.23 -0.28 1.77
N SER A 158 25.31 0.55 2.27
CA SER A 158 25.55 1.96 2.53
C SER A 158 26.36 2.24 3.80
N PHE A 159 26.62 1.22 4.64
CA PHE A 159 27.40 1.38 5.86
C PHE A 159 28.87 1.62 5.53
N ASP A 160 29.35 2.83 5.77
CA ASP A 160 30.78 3.08 5.87
C ASP A 160 31.35 2.69 7.25
N ALA A 161 32.66 2.83 7.44
CA ALA A 161 33.35 2.36 8.66
C ALA A 161 33.11 3.22 9.91
N THR A 162 32.23 4.22 9.85
CA THR A 162 32.00 5.21 10.91
C THR A 162 30.77 4.91 11.74
N ASP A 163 30.41 5.82 12.67
CA ASP A 163 29.21 5.79 13.52
C ASP A 163 27.88 5.77 12.71
N ALA A 164 27.95 5.95 11.40
CA ALA A 164 26.79 5.94 10.50
C ALA A 164 25.94 4.66 10.63
N ARG A 165 26.56 3.51 10.95
CA ARG A 165 25.85 2.24 11.15
C ARG A 165 24.79 2.32 12.24
N ALA A 166 25.16 2.87 13.38
CA ALA A 166 24.23 2.99 14.51
C ALA A 166 23.09 3.96 14.17
N ILE A 167 23.40 5.07 13.51
CA ILE A 167 22.41 6.06 13.07
C ILE A 167 21.42 5.40 12.11
N VAL A 168 21.89 4.72 11.07
CA VAL A 168 21.04 4.07 10.06
C VAL A 168 20.16 2.98 10.65
N VAL A 169 20.70 2.13 11.54
CA VAL A 169 19.90 1.09 12.21
C VAL A 169 18.83 1.70 13.11
N ASN A 170 19.16 2.75 13.84
CA ASN A 170 18.18 3.44 14.69
C ASN A 170 17.12 4.15 13.85
N ASP A 171 17.50 4.83 12.77
CA ASP A 171 16.60 5.48 11.84
C ASP A 171 15.59 4.47 11.27
N ILE A 172 16.07 3.38 10.69
CA ILE A 172 15.20 2.35 10.11
C ILE A 172 14.19 1.79 11.11
N PHE A 173 14.62 1.44 12.33
CA PHE A 173 13.75 0.73 13.27
C PHE A 173 12.98 1.65 14.20
N TYR A 174 13.57 2.74 14.66
CA TYR A 174 12.96 3.56 15.72
C TYR A 174 12.25 4.80 15.19
N GLU A 175 12.83 5.49 14.20
CA GLU A 175 12.24 6.73 13.70
C GLU A 175 11.00 6.45 12.82
N HIS A 176 10.99 5.32 12.10
CA HIS A 176 9.88 4.95 11.21
C HIS A 176 8.95 3.88 11.81
N GLY A 177 9.29 3.32 12.97
CA GLY A 177 8.46 2.29 13.63
C GLY A 177 8.41 0.96 12.89
N HIS A 178 9.46 0.62 12.14
CA HIS A 178 9.56 -0.64 11.43
C HIS A 178 9.74 -1.81 12.40
N ARG A 179 9.10 -2.92 12.14
CA ARG A 179 9.15 -4.13 12.95
C ARG A 179 9.95 -5.26 12.31
N HIS A 180 10.08 -5.23 10.98
CA HIS A 180 10.85 -6.20 10.23
C HIS A 180 11.31 -5.62 8.90
N ILE A 181 12.61 -5.55 8.69
CA ILE A 181 13.19 -5.13 7.41
C ILE A 181 13.59 -6.39 6.62
N TYR A 182 13.20 -6.45 5.38
CA TYR A 182 13.44 -7.58 4.49
C TYR A 182 14.70 -7.35 3.65
N SER A 183 15.53 -8.39 3.49
CA SER A 183 16.48 -8.48 2.38
C SER A 183 15.74 -8.79 1.08
N ARG A 184 16.36 -8.63 -0.07
CA ARG A 184 15.80 -9.00 -1.38
C ARG A 184 15.43 -10.49 -1.43
N ALA A 185 16.32 -11.35 -0.95
CA ALA A 185 16.04 -12.79 -0.80
C ALA A 185 14.83 -13.03 0.12
N GLY A 186 14.71 -12.26 1.22
CA GLY A 186 13.60 -12.36 2.16
C GLY A 186 12.24 -12.00 1.56
N VAL A 187 12.16 -10.96 0.72
CA VAL A 187 10.93 -10.64 -0.02
C VAL A 187 10.60 -11.70 -1.05
N LYS A 188 11.60 -12.17 -1.80
CA LYS A 188 11.41 -13.26 -2.77
C LYS A 188 10.84 -14.51 -2.11
N ASP A 189 11.43 -14.95 -1.00
CA ASP A 189 10.96 -16.11 -0.24
C ASP A 189 9.56 -15.91 0.32
N LEU A 190 9.25 -14.70 0.77
CA LEU A 190 7.93 -14.34 1.27
C LEU A 190 6.86 -14.48 0.18
N LEU A 191 7.13 -13.97 -1.02
CA LEU A 191 6.22 -14.01 -2.16
C LEU A 191 6.03 -15.43 -2.69
N LEU A 192 7.13 -16.17 -2.91
CA LEU A 192 7.09 -17.58 -3.35
C LEU A 192 6.38 -18.46 -2.31
N GLY A 193 6.66 -18.24 -1.02
CA GLY A 193 6.02 -18.96 0.08
C GLY A 193 4.51 -18.73 0.19
N ALA A 194 4.01 -17.62 -0.33
CA ALA A 194 2.57 -17.35 -0.43
C ALA A 194 1.93 -17.90 -1.72
N GLY A 195 2.73 -18.44 -2.65
CA GLY A 195 2.26 -19.02 -3.91
C GLY A 195 2.28 -18.06 -5.11
N PHE A 196 2.88 -16.88 -4.97
CA PHE A 196 3.07 -15.99 -6.12
C PHE A 196 4.08 -16.56 -7.13
N CYS A 197 3.86 -16.28 -8.40
CA CYS A 197 4.74 -16.61 -9.52
C CYS A 197 5.11 -15.34 -10.30
N ASP A 198 5.91 -15.49 -11.36
CA ASP A 198 6.32 -14.41 -12.26
C ASP A 198 6.90 -13.21 -11.50
N LEU A 199 7.76 -13.51 -10.51
CA LEU A 199 8.37 -12.48 -9.69
C LEU A 199 9.35 -11.66 -10.52
N ARG A 200 9.17 -10.35 -10.48
CA ARG A 200 10.03 -9.39 -11.14
C ARG A 200 10.53 -8.37 -10.12
N GLU A 201 11.84 -8.29 -9.93
CA GLU A 201 12.46 -7.16 -9.28
C GLU A 201 12.41 -5.96 -10.22
N SER A 202 12.03 -4.82 -9.71
CA SER A 202 11.76 -3.59 -10.44
C SER A 202 12.54 -2.43 -9.82
N SER A 203 12.33 -1.22 -10.29
CA SER A 203 12.92 -0.01 -9.74
C SER A 203 11.85 1.06 -9.50
N PHE A 204 12.26 2.15 -8.86
CA PHE A 204 11.40 3.31 -8.69
C PHE A 204 10.95 3.83 -10.06
N ARG A 205 9.62 3.93 -10.23
CA ARG A 205 9.00 4.40 -11.47
C ARG A 205 9.49 3.68 -12.73
N ASP A 206 9.76 2.39 -12.60
CA ASP A 206 10.17 1.55 -13.73
C ASP A 206 9.21 1.73 -14.92
N PRO A 207 9.69 2.18 -16.08
CA PRO A 207 8.87 2.44 -17.25
C PRO A 207 8.25 1.18 -17.86
N GLU A 208 8.81 0.01 -17.58
CA GLU A 208 8.26 -1.28 -17.99
C GLU A 208 7.18 -1.79 -17.04
N SER A 209 7.05 -1.19 -15.85
CA SER A 209 6.04 -1.53 -14.88
C SER A 209 4.73 -0.79 -15.16
N ARG A 210 3.62 -1.51 -15.13
CA ARG A 210 2.28 -0.91 -15.19
C ARG A 210 1.97 -0.08 -13.94
N PHE A 211 2.64 -0.36 -12.83
CA PHE A 211 2.35 0.20 -11.51
C PHE A 211 3.44 1.14 -11.02
N GLY A 212 4.65 1.07 -11.57
CA GLY A 212 5.79 1.90 -11.16
C GLY A 212 5.51 3.40 -11.22
N TYR A 213 4.68 3.85 -12.14
CA TYR A 213 4.24 5.26 -12.20
C TYR A 213 3.61 5.76 -10.89
N TYR A 214 3.02 4.87 -10.09
CA TYR A 214 2.33 5.20 -8.84
C TYR A 214 3.26 5.23 -7.63
N ASP A 215 4.48 4.77 -7.76
CA ASP A 215 5.46 4.83 -6.70
C ASP A 215 5.67 6.28 -6.26
N THR A 216 5.42 6.57 -5.00
CA THR A 216 5.44 7.94 -4.45
C THR A 216 6.37 8.08 -3.26
N HIS A 217 6.84 6.98 -2.67
CA HIS A 217 7.64 6.99 -1.45
C HIS A 217 8.85 7.93 -1.53
N PRO A 218 9.73 7.85 -2.54
CA PRO A 218 10.89 8.74 -2.58
C PRO A 218 10.53 10.22 -2.76
N LEU A 219 9.36 10.52 -3.29
CA LEU A 219 8.88 11.89 -3.45
C LEU A 219 8.36 12.49 -2.14
N ARG A 220 8.06 11.63 -1.15
CA ARG A 220 7.58 12.04 0.18
C ARG A 220 8.71 12.31 1.15
N PHE A 221 9.87 11.71 0.92
CA PHE A 221 11.08 11.83 1.72
C PHE A 221 12.20 12.47 0.90
N ALA A 222 13.38 11.86 0.83
CA ALA A 222 14.45 12.28 -0.05
C ALA A 222 14.55 11.34 -1.25
N VAL A 223 14.99 11.85 -2.41
CA VAL A 223 15.14 11.03 -3.64
C VAL A 223 16.11 9.86 -3.42
N SER A 224 17.12 10.03 -2.54
CA SER A 224 18.04 8.95 -2.15
C SER A 224 17.35 7.72 -1.55
N HIS A 225 16.13 7.85 -0.99
CA HIS A 225 15.38 6.70 -0.49
C HIS A 225 14.89 5.75 -1.58
N ALA A 226 14.87 6.19 -2.85
CA ALA A 226 14.57 5.29 -3.97
C ALA A 226 15.59 4.15 -4.10
N GLU A 227 16.86 4.43 -3.78
CA GLU A 227 17.97 3.47 -3.84
C GLU A 227 18.04 2.57 -2.61
N LEU A 228 17.40 2.98 -1.50
CA LEU A 228 17.33 2.25 -0.25
C LEU A 228 16.03 1.43 -0.11
N ALA A 229 15.18 1.43 -1.13
CA ALA A 229 13.98 0.64 -1.23
C ALA A 229 14.11 -0.43 -2.32
N GLN A 230 13.42 -1.53 -2.12
CA GLN A 230 13.27 -2.59 -3.11
C GLN A 230 11.83 -2.60 -3.65
N TYR A 231 11.70 -2.93 -4.93
CA TYR A 231 10.45 -2.87 -5.67
C TYR A 231 10.20 -4.22 -6.33
N TRP A 232 9.06 -4.83 -6.04
CA TRP A 232 8.72 -6.14 -6.56
C TRP A 232 7.35 -6.16 -7.20
N GLU A 233 7.25 -6.90 -8.27
CA GLU A 233 6.00 -7.30 -8.89
C GLU A 233 5.89 -8.81 -8.84
N ALA A 234 4.69 -9.30 -8.58
CA ALA A 234 4.41 -10.72 -8.53
C ALA A 234 2.99 -10.97 -9.05
N ARG A 235 2.74 -12.18 -9.52
CA ARG A 235 1.47 -12.55 -10.13
C ARG A 235 0.87 -13.77 -9.45
N LYS A 236 -0.44 -13.81 -9.32
CA LYS A 236 -1.16 -15.04 -9.04
C LYS A 236 -1.30 -15.83 -10.33
N SER A 237 -1.03 -17.14 -10.30
CA SER A 237 -1.20 -18.00 -11.49
C SER A 237 -2.62 -17.94 -12.05
N ASP A 238 -2.77 -18.27 -13.32
CA ASP A 238 -4.07 -18.30 -13.98
C ASP A 238 -4.95 -19.50 -13.54
N GLY A 239 -4.41 -20.43 -12.77
CA GLY A 239 -5.07 -21.66 -12.31
C GLY A 239 -4.51 -22.88 -12.99
#